data_d00cb2bed10b504de9e884b40e519937
#
_entry.id   d00cb2bed10b504de9e884b40e519937
#
_cell.length_a   1.000
_cell.length_b   1.000
_cell.length_c   1.000
_cell.angle_alpha   90.00
_cell.angle_beta   90.00
_cell.angle_gamma   90.00
#
_symmetry.space_group_name_H-M   'P 1'
#
loop_
_entity.id
_entity.type
_entity.pdbx_description
1 polymer ?
#
loop_
_entity_poly.entity_id
_entity_poly.type
_entity_poly.pdbx_seq_one_letter_code
_entity_poly.pdbx_strand_id
1 'polypeptide(L)'
;GFYIDGSQKPVLQVVAGGTYVFNQSDSSNQGHALGLSSLGGTGSELLSSIEYFIDGNEVSATVYYNEFHDYSGEHPSSAEIRVTIPQGVTTLYYFCREHANLGATLVVKSQADELILIENDPGAVVGTLGSTDVDVGDSVTYTLSGPHAEYFEVVSGQVKLKDGISVDYEANNTLTITVTATDSGGLYTSQSFTITVADINDAPSAMKLSADSIQDGLAGATVGEILVTDQDSGESFTYSVNDDRFEIVGGLLKLKADQSIDYNNEPSVDLQITVTDSGGMEYTQTLTIKVGGIILDSKSFSENDAGASIGNLSVIGLDTASSLTYSLSGEDARFFEI
;
A
#
# COMPACT_ATOMS: atom_id res chain seq x y z
N GLY A 1 -6.54 -17.92 -7.51
CA GLY A 1 -5.37 -17.52 -8.28
C GLY A 1 -4.12 -17.68 -7.43
N PHE A 2 -2.94 -17.54 -8.03
CA PHE A 2 -1.67 -17.54 -7.31
C PHE A 2 -1.29 -16.07 -7.09
N TYR A 3 -1.06 -15.68 -5.85
CA TYR A 3 -0.74 -14.30 -5.46
C TYR A 3 0.63 -14.26 -4.78
N ILE A 4 1.38 -13.18 -5.02
CA ILE A 4 2.59 -12.83 -4.27
C ILE A 4 2.39 -11.38 -3.87
N ASP A 5 2.50 -11.08 -2.59
CA ASP A 5 2.31 -9.75 -1.98
C ASP A 5 1.01 -9.06 -2.48
N GLY A 6 -0.09 -9.81 -2.46
CA GLY A 6 -1.42 -9.34 -2.88
C GLY A 6 -1.66 -9.27 -4.39
N SER A 7 -0.62 -9.29 -5.22
CA SER A 7 -0.72 -9.21 -6.68
C SER A 7 -0.87 -10.57 -7.33
N GLN A 8 -1.80 -10.70 -8.27
CA GLN A 8 -2.03 -11.94 -8.99
C GLN A 8 -0.98 -12.16 -10.08
N LYS A 9 -0.15 -13.21 -9.94
CA LYS A 9 0.92 -13.59 -10.88
C LYS A 9 1.83 -12.43 -11.28
N PRO A 10 2.40 -11.67 -10.35
CA PRO A 10 3.25 -10.54 -10.70
C PRO A 10 4.51 -11.01 -11.44
N VAL A 11 5.06 -10.16 -12.30
CA VAL A 11 6.42 -10.32 -12.80
C VAL A 11 7.35 -9.82 -11.71
N LEU A 12 8.08 -10.75 -11.09
CA LEU A 12 9.04 -10.42 -10.04
C LEU A 12 10.40 -10.08 -10.66
N GLN A 13 11.13 -9.18 -10.03
CA GLN A 13 12.52 -8.87 -10.38
C GLN A 13 13.44 -9.35 -9.27
N VAL A 14 14.51 -10.01 -9.64
CA VAL A 14 15.55 -10.49 -8.71
C VAL A 14 16.92 -10.24 -9.31
N VAL A 15 17.94 -10.17 -8.47
CA VAL A 15 19.32 -9.93 -8.89
C VAL A 15 20.12 -11.22 -8.81
N ALA A 16 20.92 -11.50 -9.84
CA ALA A 16 21.83 -12.66 -9.84
C ALA A 16 22.81 -12.57 -8.66
N GLY A 17 22.96 -13.65 -7.91
CA GLY A 17 23.75 -13.71 -6.67
C GLY A 17 22.99 -13.29 -5.42
N GLY A 18 21.84 -12.64 -5.53
CA GLY A 18 20.98 -12.31 -4.39
C GLY A 18 20.27 -13.53 -3.80
N THR A 19 20.04 -13.52 -2.49
CA THR A 19 19.26 -14.55 -1.78
C THR A 19 17.90 -13.98 -1.39
N TYR A 20 16.83 -14.70 -1.75
CA TYR A 20 15.44 -14.30 -1.54
C TYR A 20 14.71 -15.34 -0.70
N VAL A 21 13.82 -14.86 0.15
CA VAL A 21 12.97 -15.71 1.00
C VAL A 21 11.53 -15.56 0.54
N PHE A 22 10.89 -16.67 0.20
CA PHE A 22 9.46 -16.73 -0.09
C PHE A 22 8.75 -17.39 1.08
N ASN A 23 8.00 -16.59 1.83
CA ASN A 23 7.21 -17.07 2.95
C ASN A 23 5.90 -17.69 2.43
N GLN A 24 5.67 -18.95 2.78
CA GLN A 24 4.45 -19.69 2.45
C GLN A 24 3.65 -20.13 3.69
N SER A 25 3.87 -19.48 4.82
CA SER A 25 3.24 -19.85 6.10
C SER A 25 1.73 -19.59 6.17
N ASP A 26 1.17 -18.81 5.25
CA ASP A 26 -0.28 -18.56 5.19
C ASP A 26 -1.04 -19.83 4.78
N SER A 27 -2.10 -20.15 5.50
CA SER A 27 -2.92 -21.36 5.27
C SER A 27 -3.60 -21.39 3.89
N SER A 28 -3.73 -20.24 3.22
CA SER A 28 -4.23 -20.18 1.82
C SER A 28 -3.26 -20.80 0.81
N ASN A 29 -1.99 -20.99 1.19
CA ASN A 29 -1.00 -21.68 0.37
C ASN A 29 -1.12 -23.20 0.40
N GLN A 30 -1.97 -23.78 1.24
CA GLN A 30 -2.19 -25.22 1.27
C GLN A 30 -2.64 -25.74 -0.11
N GLY A 31 -1.99 -26.77 -0.63
CA GLY A 31 -2.17 -27.25 -1.99
C GLY A 31 -1.53 -26.38 -3.08
N HIS A 32 -0.70 -25.41 -2.69
CA HIS A 32 -0.08 -24.43 -3.60
C HIS A 32 1.42 -24.24 -3.33
N ALA A 33 2.17 -25.35 -3.22
CA ALA A 33 3.61 -25.28 -3.01
C ALA A 33 4.31 -24.51 -4.15
N LEU A 34 5.11 -23.52 -3.79
CA LEU A 34 5.89 -22.72 -4.73
C LEU A 34 7.07 -23.51 -5.30
N GLY A 35 7.26 -23.46 -6.59
CA GLY A 35 8.44 -23.98 -7.29
C GLY A 35 9.13 -22.87 -8.08
N LEU A 36 10.44 -22.98 -8.22
CA LEU A 36 11.28 -22.09 -9.01
C LEU A 36 12.12 -22.91 -10.00
N SER A 37 12.21 -22.45 -11.25
CA SER A 37 12.92 -23.17 -12.31
C SER A 37 13.54 -22.21 -13.32
N SER A 38 14.64 -22.62 -13.95
CA SER A 38 15.21 -21.94 -15.11
C SER A 38 14.51 -22.33 -16.43
N LEU A 39 13.67 -23.37 -16.42
CA LEU A 39 12.87 -23.84 -17.55
C LEU A 39 11.40 -23.61 -17.25
N GLY A 40 10.64 -23.03 -18.14
CA GLY A 40 9.22 -22.76 -17.92
C GLY A 40 8.38 -24.04 -17.78
N GLY A 41 7.39 -24.01 -16.90
CA GLY A 41 6.34 -25.02 -16.77
C GLY A 41 6.39 -25.87 -15.50
N THR A 42 5.26 -26.48 -15.16
CA THR A 42 5.13 -27.42 -14.03
C THR A 42 5.91 -28.72 -14.33
N GLY A 43 6.68 -29.19 -13.37
CA GLY A 43 7.50 -30.39 -13.52
C GLY A 43 8.88 -30.13 -14.13
N SER A 44 9.23 -28.87 -14.37
CA SER A 44 10.58 -28.48 -14.79
C SER A 44 11.61 -28.75 -13.70
N GLU A 45 12.87 -28.86 -14.11
CA GLU A 45 13.98 -29.05 -13.17
C GLU A 45 14.05 -27.83 -12.20
N LEU A 46 14.02 -28.14 -10.91
CA LEU A 46 14.13 -27.13 -9.86
C LEU A 46 15.57 -26.63 -9.77
N LEU A 47 15.75 -25.38 -9.37
CA LEU A 47 17.07 -24.83 -9.08
C LEU A 47 17.71 -25.60 -7.92
N SER A 48 18.97 -25.99 -8.07
CA SER A 48 19.73 -26.66 -7.02
C SER A 48 20.10 -25.75 -5.84
N SER A 49 19.87 -24.45 -5.98
CA SER A 49 20.15 -23.42 -4.97
C SER A 49 18.93 -23.09 -4.10
N ILE A 50 17.92 -23.96 -4.08
CA ILE A 50 16.73 -23.77 -3.23
C ILE A 50 16.90 -24.57 -1.94
N GLU A 51 16.71 -23.89 -0.82
CA GLU A 51 16.61 -24.45 0.51
C GLU A 51 15.16 -24.37 0.98
N TYR A 52 14.69 -25.40 1.66
CA TYR A 52 13.30 -25.51 2.11
C TYR A 52 13.24 -25.61 3.63
N PHE A 53 12.36 -24.83 4.26
CA PHE A 53 12.21 -24.79 5.71
C PHE A 53 10.75 -25.02 6.11
N ILE A 54 10.53 -25.84 7.14
CA ILE A 54 9.26 -26.04 7.82
C ILE A 54 9.50 -25.90 9.32
N ASP A 55 8.71 -25.04 9.97
CA ASP A 55 8.80 -24.75 11.40
C ASP A 55 10.25 -24.42 11.85
N GLY A 56 10.97 -23.67 10.99
CA GLY A 56 12.34 -23.22 11.21
C GLY A 56 13.41 -24.29 10.95
N ASN A 57 13.04 -25.53 10.56
CA ASN A 57 13.96 -26.61 10.26
C ASN A 57 14.14 -26.77 8.75
N GLU A 58 15.39 -26.92 8.31
CA GLU A 58 15.68 -27.26 6.93
C GLU A 58 15.20 -28.69 6.62
N VAL A 59 14.47 -28.84 5.51
CA VAL A 59 13.90 -30.11 5.06
C VAL A 59 14.23 -30.35 3.60
N SER A 60 14.09 -31.60 3.15
CA SER A 60 14.22 -31.90 1.73
C SER A 60 13.02 -31.34 0.93
N ALA A 61 13.23 -31.08 -0.37
CA ALA A 61 12.15 -30.67 -1.27
C ALA A 61 10.94 -31.63 -1.21
N THR A 62 11.20 -32.95 -1.11
CA THR A 62 10.14 -33.96 -1.04
C THR A 62 9.30 -33.78 0.24
N VAL A 63 9.95 -33.57 1.39
CA VAL A 63 9.25 -33.35 2.66
C VAL A 63 8.43 -32.06 2.56
N TYR A 64 9.05 -30.98 2.09
CA TYR A 64 8.37 -29.68 1.94
C TYR A 64 7.10 -29.80 1.08
N TYR A 65 7.19 -30.41 -0.08
CA TYR A 65 6.04 -30.54 -0.99
C TYR A 65 4.95 -31.47 -0.44
N ASN A 66 5.31 -32.52 0.30
CA ASN A 66 4.32 -33.42 0.89
C ASN A 66 3.46 -32.71 1.95
N GLU A 67 4.02 -31.78 2.71
CA GLU A 67 3.26 -30.99 3.70
C GLU A 67 2.20 -30.09 3.03
N PHE A 68 2.45 -29.61 1.80
CA PHE A 68 1.47 -28.84 1.04
C PHE A 68 0.46 -29.72 0.28
N HIS A 69 0.78 -30.98 0.02
CA HIS A 69 -0.09 -31.89 -0.73
C HIS A 69 -1.14 -32.58 0.16
N ASP A 70 -0.90 -32.68 1.46
CA ASP A 70 -1.83 -33.32 2.39
C ASP A 70 -2.96 -32.34 2.79
N TYR A 71 -4.06 -32.39 2.04
CA TYR A 71 -5.27 -31.61 2.33
C TYR A 71 -5.99 -32.03 3.63
N SER A 72 -5.57 -33.12 4.27
CA SER A 72 -6.16 -33.64 5.51
C SER A 72 -5.35 -33.25 6.76
N GLY A 73 -4.13 -32.73 6.59
CA GLY A 73 -3.23 -32.31 7.65
C GLY A 73 -3.42 -30.86 8.06
N GLU A 74 -2.79 -30.48 9.19
CA GLU A 74 -2.66 -29.07 9.58
C GLU A 74 -1.56 -28.43 8.70
N HIS A 75 -1.83 -27.23 8.21
CA HIS A 75 -0.81 -26.41 7.52
C HIS A 75 0.33 -26.09 8.50
N PRO A 76 1.61 -26.20 8.10
CA PRO A 76 2.74 -25.90 8.98
C PRO A 76 2.65 -24.44 9.49
N SER A 77 3.06 -24.24 10.74
CA SER A 77 3.00 -22.90 11.38
C SER A 77 3.99 -21.92 10.74
N SER A 78 5.05 -22.42 10.11
CA SER A 78 5.93 -21.65 9.26
C SER A 78 6.47 -22.48 8.11
N ALA A 79 6.46 -21.92 6.91
CA ALA A 79 6.98 -22.55 5.71
C ALA A 79 7.69 -21.50 4.83
N GLU A 80 8.94 -21.77 4.45
CA GLU A 80 9.76 -20.83 3.68
C GLU A 80 10.55 -21.57 2.60
N ILE A 81 10.74 -20.90 1.48
CA ILE A 81 11.71 -21.26 0.44
C ILE A 81 12.78 -20.16 0.42
N ARG A 82 14.03 -20.54 0.58
CA ARG A 82 15.17 -19.63 0.37
C ARG A 82 15.87 -20.03 -0.92
N VAL A 83 16.14 -19.06 -1.75
CA VAL A 83 16.82 -19.29 -3.02
C VAL A 83 17.92 -18.25 -3.24
N THR A 84 19.12 -18.74 -3.56
CA THR A 84 20.19 -17.89 -4.09
C THR A 84 20.12 -17.93 -5.61
N ILE A 85 19.93 -16.78 -6.24
CA ILE A 85 19.79 -16.71 -7.69
C ILE A 85 21.15 -16.98 -8.36
N PRO A 86 21.26 -17.99 -9.23
CA PRO A 86 22.52 -18.32 -9.88
C PRO A 86 23.03 -17.19 -10.78
N GLN A 87 24.35 -17.05 -10.85
CA GLN A 87 24.99 -16.14 -11.81
C GLN A 87 24.76 -16.64 -13.25
N GLY A 88 24.63 -15.68 -14.19
CA GLY A 88 24.48 -15.98 -15.61
C GLY A 88 23.08 -16.43 -16.04
N VAL A 89 22.13 -16.51 -15.11
CA VAL A 89 20.71 -16.74 -15.43
C VAL A 89 20.06 -15.38 -15.67
N THR A 90 19.31 -15.25 -16.77
CA THR A 90 18.60 -14.00 -17.15
C THR A 90 17.10 -14.07 -16.93
N THR A 91 16.54 -15.26 -16.81
CA THR A 91 15.12 -15.50 -16.60
C THR A 91 14.90 -16.73 -15.75
N LEU A 92 14.02 -16.63 -14.79
CA LEU A 92 13.50 -17.72 -14.00
C LEU A 92 11.97 -17.71 -14.09
N TYR A 93 11.39 -18.81 -13.65
CA TYR A 93 9.95 -18.96 -13.56
C TYR A 93 9.59 -19.42 -12.17
N TYR A 94 8.60 -18.78 -11.55
CA TYR A 94 7.93 -19.32 -10.38
C TYR A 94 6.61 -19.97 -10.79
N PHE A 95 6.22 -21.01 -10.12
CA PHE A 95 5.01 -21.75 -10.46
C PHE A 95 4.46 -22.49 -9.24
N CYS A 96 3.17 -22.79 -9.28
CA CYS A 96 2.57 -23.72 -8.35
C CYS A 96 2.89 -25.15 -8.82
N ARG A 97 3.49 -25.96 -7.96
CA ARG A 97 3.87 -27.32 -8.31
C ARG A 97 2.67 -28.25 -8.54
N GLU A 98 1.57 -27.98 -7.84
CA GLU A 98 0.36 -28.81 -7.87
C GLU A 98 -0.63 -28.41 -8.99
N HIS A 99 -0.51 -27.22 -9.54
CA HIS A 99 -1.48 -26.71 -10.50
C HIS A 99 -0.80 -26.17 -11.77
N ALA A 100 -1.20 -26.72 -12.91
CA ALA A 100 -0.76 -26.20 -14.20
C ALA A 100 -1.22 -24.76 -14.41
N ASN A 101 -0.38 -23.98 -15.10
CA ASN A 101 -0.65 -22.58 -15.47
C ASN A 101 -0.77 -21.57 -14.28
N LEU A 102 -0.37 -21.97 -13.09
CA LEU A 102 -0.20 -21.05 -11.97
C LEU A 102 1.27 -20.71 -11.80
N GLY A 103 1.65 -19.52 -12.17
CA GLY A 103 3.00 -18.99 -12.10
C GLY A 103 3.24 -17.87 -13.09
N ALA A 104 4.41 -17.26 -13.04
CA ALA A 104 4.85 -16.22 -13.94
C ALA A 104 6.38 -16.16 -14.04
N THR A 105 6.88 -15.16 -14.76
CA THR A 105 8.29 -14.96 -15.00
C THR A 105 8.93 -14.21 -13.82
N LEU A 106 10.12 -14.64 -13.44
CA LEU A 106 11.09 -13.90 -12.64
C LEU A 106 12.15 -13.34 -13.60
N VAL A 107 12.24 -12.02 -13.70
CA VAL A 107 13.31 -11.37 -14.47
C VAL A 107 14.54 -11.31 -13.59
N VAL A 108 15.63 -11.95 -14.04
CA VAL A 108 16.91 -11.90 -13.33
C VAL A 108 17.76 -10.80 -13.93
N LYS A 109 18.14 -9.84 -13.12
CA LYS A 109 19.09 -8.79 -13.50
C LYS A 109 20.50 -9.19 -13.13
N SER A 110 21.49 -8.86 -13.95
CA SER A 110 22.88 -9.11 -13.59
C SER A 110 23.32 -8.10 -12.52
N GLN A 111 24.09 -8.57 -11.54
CA GLN A 111 24.63 -7.72 -10.47
C GLN A 111 25.55 -6.62 -11.01
N ALA A 112 26.04 -6.74 -12.24
CA ALA A 112 26.87 -5.75 -12.92
C ALA A 112 26.06 -4.65 -13.61
N ASP A 113 24.76 -4.87 -13.85
CA ASP A 113 23.97 -4.01 -14.75
C ASP A 113 22.97 -3.12 -14.02
N GLU A 114 22.60 -3.41 -12.76
CA GLU A 114 21.64 -2.57 -12.04
C GLU A 114 21.81 -2.66 -10.52
N LEU A 115 22.15 -1.54 -9.93
CA LEU A 115 22.11 -1.37 -8.47
C LEU A 115 20.68 -1.03 -8.08
N ILE A 116 20.07 -1.84 -7.20
CA ILE A 116 18.68 -1.67 -6.78
C ILE A 116 18.63 -1.47 -5.28
N LEU A 117 17.87 -0.48 -4.84
CA LEU A 117 17.38 -0.30 -3.47
C LEU A 117 15.87 -0.54 -3.46
N ILE A 118 15.40 -1.17 -2.43
CA ILE A 118 13.97 -1.20 -2.13
C ILE A 118 13.66 0.07 -1.34
N GLU A 119 12.60 0.76 -1.69
CA GLU A 119 12.18 1.92 -0.92
C GLU A 119 11.76 1.53 0.51
N ASN A 120 11.64 2.52 1.37
CA ASN A 120 11.20 2.34 2.76
C ASN A 120 12.05 1.38 3.60
N ASP A 121 13.27 1.00 3.13
CA ASP A 121 14.25 0.16 3.85
C ASP A 121 15.40 1.02 4.40
N PRO A 122 15.34 1.46 5.67
CA PRO A 122 16.37 2.33 6.23
C PRO A 122 17.73 1.64 6.37
N GLY A 123 18.77 2.29 5.86
CA GLY A 123 20.14 1.77 5.95
C GLY A 123 20.45 0.63 4.97
N ALA A 124 19.61 0.43 3.96
CA ALA A 124 19.76 -0.62 2.95
C ALA A 124 21.14 -0.59 2.27
N VAL A 125 21.69 -1.77 2.01
CA VAL A 125 22.99 -1.94 1.35
C VAL A 125 22.82 -1.95 -0.17
N VAL A 126 23.56 -1.07 -0.85
CA VAL A 126 23.60 -1.00 -2.34
C VAL A 126 24.50 -2.08 -2.92
N GLY A 127 25.70 -2.24 -2.34
CA GLY A 127 26.67 -3.20 -2.85
C GLY A 127 28.04 -3.05 -2.21
N THR A 128 28.97 -3.94 -2.60
CA THR A 128 30.34 -3.96 -2.10
C THR A 128 31.28 -3.35 -3.13
N LEU A 129 32.13 -2.45 -2.70
CA LEU A 129 33.16 -1.82 -3.52
C LEU A 129 34.35 -2.76 -3.67
N GLY A 130 34.86 -2.84 -4.88
CA GLY A 130 36.12 -3.51 -5.21
C GLY A 130 36.96 -2.63 -6.12
N SER A 131 38.25 -2.61 -5.89
CA SER A 131 39.24 -1.98 -6.76
C SER A 131 40.38 -2.95 -7.01
N THR A 132 41.01 -2.84 -8.19
CA THR A 132 42.23 -3.55 -8.52
C THR A 132 43.36 -2.52 -8.61
N ASP A 133 44.45 -2.79 -7.93
CA ASP A 133 45.66 -2.00 -7.99
C ASP A 133 46.83 -2.89 -8.46
N VAL A 134 47.77 -2.28 -9.20
CA VAL A 134 48.96 -2.98 -9.70
C VAL A 134 50.04 -3.08 -8.60
N ASP A 135 50.02 -2.16 -7.65
CA ASP A 135 51.00 -2.08 -6.57
C ASP A 135 50.58 -2.99 -5.40
N VAL A 136 51.36 -4.05 -5.20
CA VAL A 136 51.06 -5.07 -4.21
C VAL A 136 51.21 -4.52 -2.79
N GLY A 137 50.10 -4.50 -2.05
CA GLY A 137 50.09 -4.13 -0.64
C GLY A 137 49.54 -2.73 -0.37
N ASP A 138 49.07 -2.01 -1.40
CA ASP A 138 48.42 -0.73 -1.21
C ASP A 138 47.03 -0.87 -0.56
N SER A 139 46.71 0.10 0.28
CA SER A 139 45.37 0.25 0.83
C SER A 139 44.57 1.26 0.04
N VAL A 140 43.30 0.92 -0.21
CA VAL A 140 42.39 1.81 -0.96
C VAL A 140 41.36 2.39 -0.01
N THR A 141 41.12 3.69 -0.15
CA THR A 141 40.04 4.42 0.53
C THR A 141 39.00 4.85 -0.45
N TYR A 142 37.72 4.80 -0.03
CA TYR A 142 36.58 5.18 -0.88
C TYR A 142 35.90 6.43 -0.33
N THR A 143 35.57 7.36 -1.24
CA THR A 143 34.76 8.54 -0.93
C THR A 143 33.59 8.65 -1.87
N LEU A 144 32.49 9.22 -1.39
CA LEU A 144 31.24 9.42 -2.16
C LEU A 144 31.08 10.91 -2.50
N SER A 145 30.61 11.17 -3.71
CA SER A 145 30.22 12.48 -4.20
C SER A 145 29.05 12.34 -5.19
N GLY A 146 28.52 13.45 -5.69
CA GLY A 146 27.39 13.47 -6.63
C GLY A 146 26.08 13.88 -5.98
N PRO A 147 24.99 13.96 -6.77
CA PRO A 147 23.73 14.59 -6.36
C PRO A 147 23.09 13.97 -5.12
N HIS A 148 23.22 12.66 -4.95
CA HIS A 148 22.55 11.91 -3.89
C HIS A 148 23.54 11.30 -2.90
N ALA A 149 24.84 11.69 -2.94
CA ALA A 149 25.86 11.15 -2.05
C ALA A 149 25.55 11.39 -0.56
N GLU A 150 24.76 12.42 -0.26
CA GLU A 150 24.35 12.75 1.10
C GLU A 150 23.53 11.67 1.79
N TYR A 151 22.83 10.83 1.03
CA TYR A 151 22.06 9.71 1.58
C TYR A 151 22.91 8.50 1.96
N PHE A 152 24.12 8.40 1.40
CA PHE A 152 24.96 7.20 1.47
C PHE A 152 26.19 7.37 2.35
N GLU A 153 26.71 6.23 2.77
CA GLU A 153 28.02 6.09 3.43
C GLU A 153 28.74 4.82 2.93
N VAL A 154 30.05 4.77 3.18
CA VAL A 154 30.85 3.56 2.95
C VAL A 154 31.27 2.99 4.29
N VAL A 155 30.81 1.79 4.60
CA VAL A 155 31.14 1.06 5.82
C VAL A 155 31.74 -0.29 5.46
N SER A 156 32.95 -0.55 5.89
CA SER A 156 33.67 -1.83 5.62
C SER A 156 33.68 -2.21 4.13
N GLY A 157 33.83 -1.22 3.24
CA GLY A 157 33.85 -1.42 1.79
C GLY A 157 32.46 -1.63 1.16
N GLN A 158 31.38 -1.49 1.90
CA GLN A 158 30.02 -1.51 1.37
C GLN A 158 29.47 -0.09 1.25
N VAL A 159 28.82 0.19 0.14
CA VAL A 159 27.95 1.36 -0.02
C VAL A 159 26.57 1.02 0.53
N LYS A 160 26.08 1.83 1.45
CA LYS A 160 24.76 1.67 2.06
C LYS A 160 24.11 3.03 2.27
N LEU A 161 22.80 3.06 2.45
CA LEU A 161 22.11 4.22 3.01
C LEU A 161 22.62 4.46 4.46
N LYS A 162 22.72 5.71 4.85
CA LYS A 162 23.05 6.07 6.25
C LYS A 162 21.98 5.54 7.18
N ASP A 163 22.35 5.23 8.40
CA ASP A 163 21.42 4.72 9.40
C ASP A 163 20.22 5.69 9.58
N GLY A 164 19.00 5.14 9.51
CA GLY A 164 17.75 5.89 9.61
C GLY A 164 17.35 6.67 8.35
N ILE A 165 18.12 6.60 7.26
CA ILE A 165 17.74 7.14 5.96
C ILE A 165 17.13 6.01 5.13
N SER A 166 15.93 6.21 4.63
CA SER A 166 15.29 5.45 3.57
C SER A 166 15.12 6.32 2.31
N VAL A 167 14.88 5.70 1.20
CA VAL A 167 14.51 6.34 -0.05
C VAL A 167 13.03 6.08 -0.32
N ASP A 168 12.42 6.91 -1.13
CA ASP A 168 11.01 6.92 -1.50
C ASP A 168 10.98 6.96 -3.04
N TYR A 169 10.34 5.98 -3.64
CA TYR A 169 10.28 5.81 -5.09
C TYR A 169 9.53 6.95 -5.77
N GLU A 170 8.44 7.43 -5.18
CA GLU A 170 7.61 8.52 -5.70
C GLU A 170 8.36 9.85 -5.70
N ALA A 171 9.28 10.01 -4.74
CA ALA A 171 10.16 11.17 -4.70
C ALA A 171 11.34 11.02 -5.66
N ASN A 172 11.98 9.84 -5.70
CA ASN A 172 13.17 9.57 -6.49
C ASN A 172 13.29 8.10 -6.90
N ASN A 173 12.83 7.75 -8.09
CA ASN A 173 12.96 6.38 -8.60
C ASN A 173 14.38 6.01 -9.08
N THR A 174 15.30 6.96 -9.13
CA THR A 174 16.71 6.74 -9.45
C THR A 174 17.62 7.68 -8.67
N LEU A 175 18.71 7.14 -8.15
CA LEU A 175 19.73 7.88 -7.43
C LEU A 175 21.08 7.77 -8.14
N THR A 176 21.88 8.81 -8.11
CA THR A 176 23.22 8.82 -8.73
C THR A 176 24.27 9.21 -7.69
N ILE A 177 25.29 8.38 -7.58
CA ILE A 177 26.49 8.65 -6.75
C ILE A 177 27.74 8.48 -7.61
N THR A 178 28.80 9.17 -7.22
CA THR A 178 30.14 8.95 -7.76
C THR A 178 31.03 8.44 -6.65
N VAL A 179 31.61 7.28 -6.84
CA VAL A 179 32.60 6.66 -5.94
C VAL A 179 34.00 7.01 -6.46
N THR A 180 34.83 7.51 -5.57
CA THR A 180 36.26 7.72 -5.84
C THR A 180 37.05 6.76 -4.96
N ALA A 181 37.86 5.92 -5.60
CA ALA A 181 38.83 5.05 -4.97
C ALA A 181 40.21 5.73 -5.03
N THR A 182 40.86 5.90 -3.89
CA THR A 182 42.20 6.53 -3.76
C THR A 182 43.12 5.56 -3.07
N ASP A 183 44.29 5.30 -3.67
CA ASP A 183 45.34 4.45 -3.12
C ASP A 183 46.13 5.18 -2.03
N SER A 184 47.09 4.46 -1.40
CA SER A 184 47.98 5.01 -0.35
C SER A 184 48.99 6.02 -0.91
N GLY A 185 49.25 6.03 -2.22
CA GLY A 185 50.12 6.99 -2.92
C GLY A 185 49.41 8.29 -3.30
N GLY A 186 48.06 8.34 -3.19
CA GLY A 186 47.25 9.49 -3.54
C GLY A 186 46.76 9.47 -5.01
N LEU A 187 46.99 8.40 -5.78
CA LEU A 187 46.40 8.23 -7.10
C LEU A 187 44.94 7.78 -6.94
N TYR A 188 44.09 8.23 -7.82
CA TYR A 188 42.67 7.93 -7.69
C TYR A 188 42.00 7.62 -9.03
N THR A 189 40.90 6.89 -8.93
CA THR A 189 39.93 6.69 -10.02
C THR A 189 38.52 6.94 -9.52
N SER A 190 37.64 7.40 -10.40
CA SER A 190 36.25 7.70 -10.03
C SER A 190 35.29 7.07 -11.02
N GLN A 191 34.17 6.56 -10.50
CA GLN A 191 33.10 6.00 -11.31
C GLN A 191 31.74 6.44 -10.75
N SER A 192 30.85 6.83 -11.68
CA SER A 192 29.46 7.14 -11.34
C SER A 192 28.59 5.89 -11.46
N PHE A 193 27.69 5.74 -10.49
CA PHE A 193 26.71 4.64 -10.42
C PHE A 193 25.32 5.22 -10.36
N THR A 194 24.42 4.64 -11.16
CA THR A 194 22.98 4.87 -11.05
C THR A 194 22.37 3.73 -10.25
N ILE A 195 21.60 4.07 -9.25
CA ILE A 195 20.91 3.15 -8.36
C ILE A 195 19.42 3.30 -8.64
N THR A 196 18.76 2.24 -9.01
CA THR A 196 17.29 2.21 -9.19
C THR A 196 16.64 1.99 -7.83
N VAL A 197 15.61 2.76 -7.53
CA VAL A 197 14.74 2.51 -6.39
C VAL A 197 13.60 1.62 -6.88
N ALA A 198 13.37 0.52 -6.20
CA ALA A 198 12.27 -0.39 -6.49
C ALA A 198 11.05 0.05 -5.69
N ASP A 199 9.95 0.18 -6.40
CA ASP A 199 8.63 0.51 -5.91
C ASP A 199 8.03 -0.66 -5.10
N ILE A 200 7.50 -0.39 -3.92
CA ILE A 200 6.65 -1.28 -3.13
C ILE A 200 5.38 -0.54 -2.78
N ASN A 201 4.30 -1.27 -2.60
CA ASN A 201 3.03 -0.68 -2.22
C ASN A 201 3.13 0.06 -0.87
N ASP A 202 2.76 1.34 -0.88
CA ASP A 202 2.57 2.16 0.30
C ASP A 202 1.11 2.13 0.79
N ALA A 203 0.89 2.38 2.05
CA ALA A 203 -0.46 2.47 2.57
C ALA A 203 -1.08 3.85 2.28
N PRO A 204 -2.40 3.93 2.11
CA PRO A 204 -3.08 5.22 2.05
C PRO A 204 -2.70 6.10 3.25
N SER A 205 -2.34 7.34 3.00
CA SER A 205 -1.79 8.24 4.03
C SER A 205 -2.83 9.19 4.64
N ALA A 206 -3.95 9.43 3.92
CA ALA A 206 -5.04 10.27 4.38
C ALA A 206 -6.34 9.96 3.63
N MET A 207 -7.46 10.31 4.26
CA MET A 207 -8.75 10.38 3.59
C MET A 207 -9.53 11.61 4.05
N LYS A 208 -10.41 12.10 3.20
CA LYS A 208 -11.38 13.15 3.52
C LYS A 208 -12.66 12.94 2.74
N LEU A 209 -13.74 13.56 3.21
CA LEU A 209 -14.99 13.60 2.48
C LEU A 209 -15.11 14.88 1.64
N SER A 210 -15.74 14.79 0.49
CA SER A 210 -16.10 15.97 -0.33
C SER A 210 -17.16 16.84 0.33
N ALA A 211 -17.98 16.24 1.21
CA ALA A 211 -18.92 16.91 2.11
C ALA A 211 -19.04 16.11 3.41
N ASP A 212 -19.30 16.77 4.52
CA ASP A 212 -19.33 16.20 5.88
C ASP A 212 -20.69 16.34 6.57
N SER A 213 -21.77 16.47 5.79
CA SER A 213 -23.10 16.65 6.34
C SER A 213 -24.17 15.90 5.57
N ILE A 214 -25.25 15.54 6.27
CA ILE A 214 -26.47 14.94 5.71
C ILE A 214 -27.69 15.74 6.11
N GLN A 215 -28.75 15.63 5.30
CA GLN A 215 -30.01 16.26 5.61
C GLN A 215 -30.76 15.53 6.72
N ASP A 216 -31.22 16.28 7.73
CA ASP A 216 -32.06 15.81 8.82
C ASP A 216 -33.29 15.04 8.32
N GLY A 217 -33.50 13.85 8.85
CA GLY A 217 -34.65 13.00 8.58
C GLY A 217 -34.77 12.43 7.16
N LEU A 218 -33.82 12.76 6.26
CA LEU A 218 -33.85 12.24 4.88
C LEU A 218 -33.31 10.81 4.82
N ALA A 219 -34.19 9.87 4.46
CA ALA A 219 -33.80 8.48 4.26
C ALA A 219 -32.89 8.31 3.03
N GLY A 220 -31.82 7.51 3.17
CA GLY A 220 -30.84 7.29 2.11
C GLY A 220 -29.99 8.51 1.76
N ALA A 221 -29.90 9.49 2.66
CA ALA A 221 -29.13 10.72 2.44
C ALA A 221 -27.68 10.44 2.08
N THR A 222 -27.18 11.10 1.03
CA THR A 222 -25.78 11.06 0.62
C THR A 222 -24.96 12.01 1.47
N VAL A 223 -23.81 11.56 1.95
CA VAL A 223 -22.81 12.41 2.64
C VAL A 223 -21.89 13.05 1.62
N GLY A 224 -21.08 12.26 0.93
CA GLY A 224 -20.09 12.75 -0.02
C GLY A 224 -19.16 11.64 -0.50
N GLU A 225 -18.32 11.97 -1.46
CA GLU A 225 -17.26 11.08 -1.95
C GLU A 225 -16.10 11.03 -0.95
N ILE A 226 -15.55 9.84 -0.76
CA ILE A 226 -14.32 9.63 -0.02
C ILE A 226 -13.15 9.90 -0.96
N LEU A 227 -12.35 10.88 -0.62
CA LEU A 227 -11.14 11.25 -1.34
C LEU A 227 -9.95 10.71 -0.57
N VAL A 228 -9.26 9.73 -1.13
CA VAL A 228 -8.09 9.07 -0.54
C VAL A 228 -6.83 9.74 -1.08
N THR A 229 -5.81 9.85 -0.23
CA THR A 229 -4.45 10.24 -0.62
C THR A 229 -3.56 9.03 -0.44
N ASP A 230 -2.92 8.63 -1.51
CA ASP A 230 -1.96 7.55 -1.59
C ASP A 230 -0.73 8.02 -2.37
N GLN A 231 0.44 7.46 -2.07
CA GLN A 231 1.65 7.74 -2.84
C GLN A 231 1.66 6.95 -4.14
N ASP A 232 1.14 5.74 -4.12
CA ASP A 232 1.09 4.89 -5.31
C ASP A 232 0.09 5.41 -6.34
N SER A 233 0.50 5.41 -7.59
CA SER A 233 -0.32 5.88 -8.69
C SER A 233 -1.19 4.76 -9.27
N GLY A 234 -2.45 5.10 -9.61
CA GLY A 234 -3.35 4.15 -10.27
C GLY A 234 -4.05 3.16 -9.34
N GLU A 235 -4.04 3.44 -8.04
CA GLU A 235 -4.67 2.64 -7.01
C GLU A 235 -6.19 2.52 -7.15
N SER A 236 -6.71 1.39 -6.69
CA SER A 236 -8.14 1.16 -6.48
C SER A 236 -8.40 0.85 -5.03
N PHE A 237 -9.46 1.44 -4.48
CA PHE A 237 -9.74 1.35 -3.06
C PHE A 237 -11.01 0.58 -2.76
N THR A 238 -10.97 -0.20 -1.68
CA THR A 238 -12.14 -0.77 -1.03
C THR A 238 -12.35 -0.12 0.33
N TYR A 239 -13.59 -0.13 0.81
CA TYR A 239 -13.96 0.62 1.99
C TYR A 239 -14.81 -0.21 2.94
N SER A 240 -14.66 0.06 4.24
CA SER A 240 -15.57 -0.39 5.27
C SER A 240 -15.93 0.77 6.21
N VAL A 241 -17.11 0.70 6.83
CA VAL A 241 -17.60 1.66 7.81
C VAL A 241 -18.18 0.91 9.01
N ASN A 242 -17.95 1.44 10.21
CA ASN A 242 -18.32 0.78 11.47
C ASN A 242 -19.80 0.93 11.89
N ASP A 243 -20.59 1.75 11.18
CA ASP A 243 -22.01 1.97 11.49
C ASP A 243 -22.88 1.35 10.39
N ASP A 244 -23.70 0.36 10.78
CA ASP A 244 -24.54 -0.41 9.87
C ASP A 244 -25.65 0.40 9.18
N ARG A 245 -25.91 1.63 9.60
CA ARG A 245 -26.84 2.55 8.92
C ARG A 245 -26.28 3.10 7.63
N PHE A 246 -24.94 3.13 7.51
CA PHE A 246 -24.23 3.64 6.36
C PHE A 246 -23.79 2.53 5.41
N GLU A 247 -23.57 2.92 4.18
CA GLU A 247 -22.92 2.11 3.15
C GLU A 247 -22.02 2.97 2.29
N ILE A 248 -20.99 2.35 1.68
CA ILE A 248 -20.09 3.00 0.75
C ILE A 248 -20.22 2.27 -0.59
N VAL A 249 -20.65 2.99 -1.63
CA VAL A 249 -20.86 2.44 -2.96
C VAL A 249 -20.06 3.24 -3.97
N GLY A 250 -19.04 2.61 -4.57
CA GLY A 250 -18.15 3.28 -5.53
C GLY A 250 -17.45 4.52 -4.96
N GLY A 251 -17.05 4.47 -3.68
CA GLY A 251 -16.40 5.59 -2.99
C GLY A 251 -17.37 6.64 -2.43
N LEU A 252 -18.68 6.49 -2.67
CA LEU A 252 -19.69 7.43 -2.18
C LEU A 252 -20.25 6.92 -0.85
N LEU A 253 -20.03 7.69 0.24
CA LEU A 253 -20.62 7.45 1.55
C LEU A 253 -22.05 7.97 1.59
N LYS A 254 -23.00 7.15 2.04
CA LYS A 254 -24.42 7.48 2.18
C LYS A 254 -25.08 6.63 3.25
N LEU A 255 -26.25 7.05 3.70
CA LEU A 255 -27.15 6.20 4.46
C LEU A 255 -27.76 5.12 3.54
N LYS A 256 -28.03 3.94 4.09
CA LYS A 256 -28.86 2.93 3.42
C LYS A 256 -30.26 3.46 3.15
N ALA A 257 -30.91 2.98 2.13
CA ALA A 257 -32.17 3.55 1.60
C ALA A 257 -33.31 3.68 2.64
N ASP A 258 -33.31 2.84 3.65
CA ASP A 258 -34.33 2.80 4.73
C ASP A 258 -33.87 3.48 6.03
N GLN A 259 -32.68 4.04 6.05
CA GLN A 259 -32.08 4.68 7.22
C GLN A 259 -32.12 6.20 7.11
N SER A 260 -32.46 6.87 8.20
CA SER A 260 -32.42 8.32 8.38
C SER A 260 -31.88 8.67 9.77
N ILE A 261 -31.37 9.86 9.93
CA ILE A 261 -30.89 10.36 11.25
C ILE A 261 -31.67 11.61 11.58
N ASP A 262 -32.15 11.68 12.81
CA ASP A 262 -32.89 12.84 13.36
C ASP A 262 -31.91 13.71 14.17
N TYR A 263 -31.72 14.93 13.74
CA TYR A 263 -30.88 15.92 14.40
C TYR A 263 -31.16 16.07 15.90
N ASN A 264 -32.43 16.03 16.31
CA ASN A 264 -32.80 16.23 17.71
C ASN A 264 -32.28 15.12 18.64
N ASN A 265 -32.04 13.95 18.08
CA ASN A 265 -31.51 12.79 18.81
C ASN A 265 -30.00 12.66 18.62
N GLU A 266 -29.51 12.96 17.41
CA GLU A 266 -28.12 12.71 17.02
C GLU A 266 -27.66 13.81 16.05
N PRO A 267 -27.14 14.96 16.58
CA PRO A 267 -26.75 16.10 15.77
C PRO A 267 -25.47 15.86 14.94
N SER A 268 -24.72 14.84 15.26
CA SER A 268 -23.55 14.37 14.49
C SER A 268 -23.29 12.90 14.74
N VAL A 269 -22.65 12.24 13.77
CA VAL A 269 -22.24 10.83 13.84
C VAL A 269 -20.75 10.74 13.58
N ASP A 270 -20.02 10.07 14.46
CA ASP A 270 -18.63 9.74 14.25
C ASP A 270 -18.51 8.38 13.58
N LEU A 271 -18.03 8.37 12.34
CA LEU A 271 -17.82 7.17 11.56
C LEU A 271 -16.35 6.81 11.50
N GLN A 272 -16.02 5.60 11.92
CA GLN A 272 -14.73 5.02 11.65
C GLN A 272 -14.78 4.36 10.26
N ILE A 273 -14.02 4.91 9.32
CA ILE A 273 -13.92 4.40 7.96
C ILE A 273 -12.53 3.84 7.78
N THR A 274 -12.46 2.64 7.23
CA THR A 274 -11.22 2.01 6.79
C THR A 274 -11.21 1.96 5.28
N VAL A 275 -10.14 2.44 4.68
CA VAL A 275 -9.81 2.27 3.26
C VAL A 275 -8.71 1.25 3.14
N THR A 276 -8.84 0.37 2.17
CA THR A 276 -7.83 -0.64 1.81
C THR A 276 -7.48 -0.44 0.34
N ASP A 277 -6.19 -0.30 0.05
CA ASP A 277 -5.65 -0.16 -1.30
C ASP A 277 -5.66 -1.48 -2.09
N SER A 278 -5.16 -1.47 -3.31
CA SER A 278 -5.07 -2.67 -4.16
C SER A 278 -3.96 -3.64 -3.73
N GLY A 279 -2.97 -3.17 -2.97
CA GLY A 279 -1.91 -3.97 -2.35
C GLY A 279 -2.34 -4.65 -1.05
N GLY A 280 -3.47 -4.21 -0.47
CA GLY A 280 -4.04 -4.76 0.76
C GLY A 280 -3.63 -4.03 2.03
N MET A 281 -2.98 -2.86 1.91
CA MET A 281 -2.66 -2.02 3.06
C MET A 281 -3.84 -1.14 3.44
N GLU A 282 -3.95 -0.82 4.74
CA GLU A 282 -5.13 -0.18 5.30
C GLU A 282 -4.81 1.15 5.97
N TYR A 283 -5.71 2.10 5.80
CA TYR A 283 -5.74 3.34 6.57
C TYR A 283 -7.12 3.54 7.20
N THR A 284 -7.16 3.83 8.49
CA THR A 284 -8.40 4.02 9.22
C THR A 284 -8.46 5.42 9.83
N GLN A 285 -9.58 6.10 9.65
CA GLN A 285 -9.81 7.42 10.20
C GLN A 285 -11.24 7.56 10.73
N THR A 286 -11.40 8.31 11.83
CA THR A 286 -12.72 8.73 12.28
C THR A 286 -13.09 10.06 11.65
N LEU A 287 -14.25 10.11 11.00
CA LEU A 287 -14.82 11.29 10.35
C LEU A 287 -16.15 11.63 11.01
N THR A 288 -16.34 12.89 11.37
CA THR A 288 -17.58 13.37 11.97
C THR A 288 -18.53 13.86 10.88
N ILE A 289 -19.70 13.25 10.80
CA ILE A 289 -20.78 13.62 9.87
C ILE A 289 -21.79 14.47 10.64
N LYS A 290 -22.00 15.69 10.20
CA LYS A 290 -23.00 16.60 10.78
C LYS A 290 -24.38 16.26 10.24
N VAL A 291 -25.37 16.29 11.09
CA VAL A 291 -26.77 16.21 10.67
C VAL A 291 -27.29 17.64 10.58
N GLY A 292 -27.73 18.03 9.40
CA GLY A 292 -28.13 19.40 9.14
C GLY A 292 -29.56 19.53 8.65
N GLY A 293 -30.19 20.64 8.97
CA GLY A 293 -31.57 20.87 8.56
C GLY A 293 -32.04 22.29 8.84
N ILE A 294 -33.25 22.55 8.41
CA ILE A 294 -33.96 23.80 8.74
C ILE A 294 -34.74 23.59 10.02
N ILE A 295 -34.48 24.41 11.03
CA ILE A 295 -35.26 24.42 12.26
C ILE A 295 -36.22 25.60 12.22
N LEU A 296 -37.46 25.33 12.56
CA LEU A 296 -38.44 26.33 12.95
C LEU A 296 -38.57 26.25 14.49
N ASP A 297 -38.21 27.34 15.18
CA ASP A 297 -38.14 27.37 16.66
C ASP A 297 -39.51 27.23 17.35
N SER A 298 -40.60 27.45 16.62
CA SER A 298 -41.94 27.16 17.04
C SER A 298 -42.76 26.54 15.90
N LYS A 299 -43.69 25.67 16.21
CA LYS A 299 -44.51 24.94 15.23
C LYS A 299 -46.00 25.11 15.43
N SER A 300 -46.41 26.10 16.24
CA SER A 300 -47.80 26.34 16.56
C SER A 300 -48.13 27.83 16.59
N PHE A 301 -49.32 28.15 16.24
CA PHE A 301 -49.92 29.50 16.37
C PHE A 301 -51.39 29.35 16.76
N SER A 302 -51.95 30.40 17.32
CA SER A 302 -53.36 30.43 17.75
C SER A 302 -54.26 30.66 16.54
N GLU A 303 -55.42 30.02 16.53
CA GLU A 303 -56.47 30.29 15.53
C GLU A 303 -56.96 31.77 15.66
N ASN A 304 -57.44 32.31 14.56
CA ASN A 304 -57.96 33.67 14.47
C ASN A 304 -56.96 34.80 14.76
N ASP A 305 -55.66 34.52 14.77
CA ASP A 305 -54.60 35.54 14.92
C ASP A 305 -54.02 35.86 13.52
N ALA A 306 -54.55 36.88 12.89
CA ALA A 306 -54.13 37.29 11.54
C ALA A 306 -52.70 37.86 11.58
N GLY A 307 -51.80 37.29 10.75
CA GLY A 307 -50.41 37.68 10.71
C GLY A 307 -49.57 37.12 11.88
N ALA A 308 -50.07 36.07 12.53
CA ALA A 308 -49.32 35.39 13.59
C ALA A 308 -47.96 34.88 13.11
N SER A 309 -46.91 35.17 13.87
CA SER A 309 -45.57 34.57 13.64
C SER A 309 -45.56 33.14 14.16
N ILE A 310 -45.20 32.19 13.31
CA ILE A 310 -45.05 30.81 13.71
C ILE A 310 -43.71 30.59 14.45
N GLY A 311 -42.67 31.30 14.04
CA GLY A 311 -41.34 31.15 14.63
C GLY A 311 -40.25 31.67 13.69
N ASN A 312 -39.00 31.50 14.13
CA ASN A 312 -37.84 31.89 13.35
C ASN A 312 -37.23 30.65 12.68
N LEU A 313 -36.87 30.80 11.41
CA LEU A 313 -36.11 29.79 10.68
C LEU A 313 -34.63 29.93 11.00
N SER A 314 -34.01 28.85 11.33
CA SER A 314 -32.55 28.73 11.46
C SER A 314 -32.08 27.51 10.74
N VAL A 315 -30.81 27.53 10.32
CA VAL A 315 -30.15 26.36 9.69
C VAL A 315 -29.09 25.85 10.63
N ILE A 316 -29.03 24.55 10.78
CA ILE A 316 -28.06 23.84 11.60
C ILE A 316 -27.28 22.85 10.78
N GLY A 317 -26.04 22.58 11.18
CA GLY A 317 -25.22 21.54 10.55
C GLY A 317 -24.71 21.85 9.14
N LEU A 318 -25.13 22.94 8.54
CA LEU A 318 -24.63 23.40 7.24
C LEU A 318 -23.59 24.50 7.43
N ASP A 319 -22.62 24.57 6.51
CA ASP A 319 -21.68 25.70 6.49
C ASP A 319 -22.41 26.99 6.13
N THR A 320 -22.50 27.89 7.10
CA THR A 320 -23.23 29.17 6.98
C THR A 320 -22.40 30.29 6.35
N ALA A 321 -21.24 29.99 5.76
CA ALA A 321 -20.39 30.96 5.08
C ALA A 321 -21.06 31.60 3.84
N SER A 322 -22.13 30.96 3.33
CA SER A 322 -22.93 31.45 2.19
C SER A 322 -24.23 32.09 2.67
N SER A 323 -24.70 33.15 1.98
CA SER A 323 -26.02 33.71 2.22
C SER A 323 -27.12 32.68 1.89
N LEU A 324 -27.93 32.34 2.88
CA LEU A 324 -29.04 31.42 2.72
C LEU A 324 -30.28 32.14 2.23
N THR A 325 -30.97 31.54 1.29
CA THR A 325 -32.32 31.96 0.86
C THR A 325 -33.30 30.85 1.21
N TYR A 326 -34.42 31.26 1.84
CA TYR A 326 -35.47 30.33 2.17
C TYR A 326 -36.59 30.44 1.13
N SER A 327 -37.27 29.37 0.84
CA SER A 327 -38.47 29.34 0.01
C SER A 327 -39.53 28.44 0.63
N LEU A 328 -40.79 28.79 0.49
CA LEU A 328 -41.93 27.99 0.89
C LEU A 328 -42.52 27.31 -0.34
N SER A 329 -42.87 26.02 -0.19
CA SER A 329 -43.59 25.26 -1.22
C SER A 329 -44.66 24.33 -0.58
N GLY A 330 -45.55 23.83 -1.38
CA GLY A 330 -46.68 23.01 -0.95
C GLY A 330 -48.00 23.77 -1.06
N GLU A 331 -49.13 23.05 -0.89
CA GLU A 331 -50.48 23.58 -1.13
C GLU A 331 -50.83 24.76 -0.25
N ASP A 332 -50.32 24.76 0.99
CA ASP A 332 -50.58 25.80 2.02
C ASP A 332 -49.54 26.91 2.05
N ALA A 333 -48.46 26.83 1.24
CA ALA A 333 -47.38 27.82 1.22
C ALA A 333 -47.90 29.25 0.98
N ARG A 334 -49.05 29.39 0.25
CA ARG A 334 -49.71 30.68 -0.03
C ARG A 334 -50.24 31.42 1.20
N PHE A 335 -50.36 30.74 2.34
CA PHE A 335 -50.84 31.32 3.57
C PHE A 335 -49.71 31.84 4.45
N PHE A 336 -48.47 31.61 4.08
CA PHE A 336 -47.30 31.93 4.86
C PHE A 336 -46.31 32.82 4.07
N GLU A 337 -45.52 33.56 4.75
CA GLU A 337 -44.40 34.34 4.20
C GLU A 337 -43.14 34.13 5.05
N ILE A 338 -41.98 34.38 4.46
CA ILE A 338 -40.66 34.28 5.13
C ILE A 338 -40.02 35.65 5.13
#